data_25402c378fc9dc06ee63d42d4ef99aba
#
_entry.id   25402c378fc9dc06ee63d42d4ef99aba
#
_cell.length_a   1.000
_cell.length_b   1.000
_cell.length_c   1.000
_cell.angle_alpha   90.00
_cell.angle_beta   90.00
_cell.angle_gamma   90.00
#
_symmetry.space_group_name_H-M   'P 1'
#
loop_
_entity.id
_entity.type
_entity.pdbx_description
1 polymer ?
#
loop_
_entity_poly.entity_id
_entity_poly.type
_entity_poly.pdbx_seq_one_letter_code
_entity_poly.pdbx_strand_id
1 'polypeptide(L)'
;MIKIAVVQECAHENLSNNLEITQKYASEAAQRGCSVICFPECCLTGYRPDKAVCNAISLNAPALQQVSKIATENAIDILVGFMEKSDDSFHITHGLFRKDGTRDYYRKTHLGQREKTVFSPGKELKILSLTNGTRIGIQLCVETHYPEITQTLALRGAEVVFAPHAVPRISGNREKIWSKYIPARSYDNRIYMACCNLWDHARFGGGCLVTDPRGEVASACFDDKAFLLVCEIDEDLIASFRTLGNKRSAHFYPSLRRPELYE
;
A
#
# COMPACT_ATOMS: atom_id res chain seq x y z
N MET A 1 1.73 6.76 -19.21
CA MET A 1 1.43 7.34 -17.86
C MET A 1 0.16 6.69 -17.31
N ILE A 2 0.17 6.31 -16.05
CA ILE A 2 -1.00 5.78 -15.33
C ILE A 2 -1.37 6.70 -14.18
N LYS A 3 -2.64 6.70 -13.77
CA LYS A 3 -3.08 7.40 -12.56
C LYS A 3 -3.30 6.39 -11.45
N ILE A 4 -2.79 6.69 -10.28
CA ILE A 4 -3.03 5.95 -9.06
C ILE A 4 -3.78 6.82 -8.05
N ALA A 5 -4.50 6.18 -7.15
CA ALA A 5 -5.15 6.85 -6.04
C ALA A 5 -4.74 6.23 -4.71
N VAL A 6 -4.59 7.06 -3.68
CA VAL A 6 -4.42 6.64 -2.29
C VAL A 6 -5.41 7.40 -1.40
N VAL A 7 -5.91 6.75 -0.35
CA VAL A 7 -6.99 7.28 0.49
C VAL A 7 -6.53 7.46 1.92
N GLN A 8 -6.88 8.59 2.55
CA GLN A 8 -6.96 8.70 3.99
C GLN A 8 -8.43 8.77 4.41
N GLU A 9 -8.87 7.78 5.16
CA GLU A 9 -10.27 7.65 5.61
C GLU A 9 -10.33 6.80 6.87
N CYS A 10 -11.42 6.94 7.61
CA CYS A 10 -11.63 6.15 8.81
C CYS A 10 -11.95 4.68 8.46
N ALA A 11 -11.58 3.79 9.37
CA ALA A 11 -12.04 2.43 9.37
C ALA A 11 -12.99 2.22 10.55
N HIS A 12 -14.24 1.94 10.26
CA HIS A 12 -15.25 1.63 11.26
C HIS A 12 -15.10 0.21 11.82
N GLU A 13 -15.68 -0.08 12.96
CA GLU A 13 -15.79 -1.45 13.46
C GLU A 13 -16.85 -2.25 12.65
N ASN A 14 -17.72 -1.55 11.92
CA ASN A 14 -18.74 -2.14 11.07
C ASN A 14 -18.23 -2.36 9.65
N LEU A 15 -18.15 -3.62 9.25
CA LEU A 15 -17.68 -4.05 7.95
C LEU A 15 -18.52 -3.48 6.78
N SER A 16 -19.84 -3.35 6.97
CA SER A 16 -20.74 -2.79 5.94
C SER A 16 -20.39 -1.34 5.62
N ASN A 17 -20.15 -0.52 6.65
CA ASN A 17 -19.76 0.88 6.46
C ASN A 17 -18.43 0.99 5.70
N ASN A 18 -17.47 0.10 6.00
CA ASN A 18 -16.17 0.11 5.31
C ASN A 18 -16.29 -0.34 3.85
N LEU A 19 -17.23 -1.23 3.53
CA LEU A 19 -17.55 -1.59 2.15
C LEU A 19 -18.21 -0.44 1.38
N GLU A 20 -19.10 0.32 2.01
CA GLU A 20 -19.70 1.54 1.42
C GLU A 20 -18.64 2.61 1.14
N ILE A 21 -17.69 2.81 2.07
CA ILE A 21 -16.53 3.69 1.89
C ILE A 21 -15.67 3.20 0.73
N THR A 22 -15.40 1.89 0.65
CA THR A 22 -14.63 1.30 -0.45
C THR A 22 -15.32 1.54 -1.79
N GLN A 23 -16.63 1.32 -1.88
CA GLN A 23 -17.43 1.58 -3.09
C GLN A 23 -17.38 3.06 -3.50
N LYS A 24 -17.59 3.97 -2.55
CA LYS A 24 -17.57 5.42 -2.79
C LYS A 24 -16.24 5.87 -3.41
N TYR A 25 -15.12 5.54 -2.77
CA TYR A 25 -13.82 5.99 -3.26
C TYR A 25 -13.33 5.24 -4.50
N ALA A 26 -13.68 3.96 -4.66
CA ALA A 26 -13.41 3.24 -5.90
C ALA A 26 -14.12 3.88 -7.09
N SER A 27 -15.40 4.25 -6.93
CA SER A 27 -16.16 4.96 -7.96
C SER A 27 -15.56 6.34 -8.26
N GLU A 28 -15.20 7.13 -7.23
CA GLU A 28 -14.59 8.44 -7.43
C GLU A 28 -13.23 8.34 -8.13
N ALA A 29 -12.37 7.40 -7.72
CA ALA A 29 -11.07 7.19 -8.35
C ALA A 29 -11.21 6.76 -9.82
N ALA A 30 -12.14 5.86 -10.12
CA ALA A 30 -12.45 5.41 -11.49
C ALA A 30 -12.92 6.56 -12.37
N GLN A 31 -13.83 7.42 -11.89
CA GLN A 31 -14.29 8.63 -12.58
C GLN A 31 -13.15 9.62 -12.87
N ARG A 32 -12.11 9.65 -12.02
CA ARG A 32 -10.90 10.46 -12.20
C ARG A 32 -9.85 9.78 -13.08
N GLY A 33 -10.16 8.60 -13.64
CA GLY A 33 -9.32 7.85 -14.57
C GLY A 33 -8.17 7.09 -13.92
N CYS A 34 -8.29 6.75 -12.63
CA CYS A 34 -7.26 5.96 -11.94
C CYS A 34 -7.33 4.48 -12.36
N SER A 35 -6.16 3.86 -12.52
CA SER A 35 -6.03 2.42 -12.79
C SER A 35 -6.13 1.59 -11.52
N VAL A 36 -5.73 2.17 -10.38
CA VAL A 36 -5.72 1.51 -9.07
C VAL A 36 -6.00 2.51 -7.96
N ILE A 37 -6.66 2.02 -6.91
CA ILE A 37 -6.86 2.73 -5.65
C ILE A 37 -6.30 1.90 -4.49
N CYS A 38 -5.57 2.54 -3.56
CA CYS A 38 -5.05 1.90 -2.36
C CYS A 38 -5.66 2.53 -1.11
N PHE A 39 -6.25 1.68 -0.28
CA PHE A 39 -6.81 2.03 1.02
C PHE A 39 -5.79 1.76 2.15
N PRO A 40 -5.95 2.37 3.33
CA PRO A 40 -5.07 2.16 4.47
C PRO A 40 -5.01 0.72 4.98
N GLU A 41 -4.02 0.43 5.82
CA GLU A 41 -3.86 -0.86 6.50
C GLU A 41 -5.10 -1.18 7.35
N CYS A 42 -5.62 -2.41 7.22
CA CYS A 42 -6.82 -2.90 7.92
C CYS A 42 -8.08 -2.03 7.76
N CYS A 43 -8.19 -1.21 6.71
CA CYS A 43 -9.32 -0.31 6.52
C CYS A 43 -10.67 -1.05 6.44
N LEU A 44 -10.69 -2.30 5.96
CA LEU A 44 -11.93 -3.06 5.79
C LEU A 44 -12.48 -3.60 7.13
N THR A 45 -11.61 -4.05 8.05
CA THR A 45 -12.00 -4.66 9.33
C THR A 45 -11.80 -3.74 10.54
N GLY A 46 -11.21 -2.56 10.32
CA GLY A 46 -10.65 -1.71 11.37
C GLY A 46 -9.31 -2.25 11.91
N TYR A 47 -8.42 -1.34 12.31
CA TYR A 47 -7.16 -1.73 12.96
C TYR A 47 -7.38 -1.88 14.47
N ARG A 48 -7.78 -3.07 14.88
CA ARG A 48 -8.09 -3.45 16.27
C ARG A 48 -7.46 -4.81 16.60
N PRO A 49 -6.13 -4.88 16.85
CA PRO A 49 -5.47 -6.13 17.25
C PRO A 49 -6.12 -6.81 18.45
N ASP A 50 -6.63 -6.01 19.41
CA ASP A 50 -7.36 -6.48 20.59
C ASP A 50 -8.71 -7.16 20.28
N LYS A 51 -9.25 -6.94 19.10
CA LYS A 51 -10.51 -7.53 18.60
C LYS A 51 -10.31 -8.47 17.41
N ALA A 52 -9.08 -8.93 17.14
CA ALA A 52 -8.80 -9.78 15.97
C ALA A 52 -9.67 -11.04 15.92
N VAL A 53 -9.89 -11.67 17.07
CA VAL A 53 -10.75 -12.88 17.18
C VAL A 53 -12.18 -12.63 16.68
N CYS A 54 -12.72 -11.42 16.90
CA CYS A 54 -14.09 -11.08 16.52
C CYS A 54 -14.22 -10.48 15.13
N ASN A 55 -13.21 -9.69 14.71
CA ASN A 55 -13.29 -8.84 13.52
C ASN A 55 -12.53 -9.40 12.30
N ALA A 56 -11.61 -10.36 12.52
CA ALA A 56 -10.86 -10.94 11.40
C ALA A 56 -11.78 -11.79 10.50
N ILE A 57 -11.52 -11.71 9.21
CA ILE A 57 -12.32 -12.40 8.17
C ILE A 57 -11.44 -13.41 7.41
N SER A 58 -12.05 -14.50 6.94
CA SER A 58 -11.34 -15.46 6.08
C SER A 58 -11.20 -14.95 4.65
N LEU A 59 -10.25 -15.50 3.89
CA LEU A 59 -10.08 -15.16 2.46
C LEU A 59 -11.29 -15.49 1.59
N ASN A 60 -12.21 -16.32 2.09
CA ASN A 60 -13.47 -16.68 1.42
C ASN A 60 -14.67 -15.85 1.92
N ALA A 61 -14.47 -14.87 2.79
CA ALA A 61 -15.54 -14.08 3.37
C ALA A 61 -16.36 -13.36 2.27
N PRO A 62 -17.70 -13.26 2.43
CA PRO A 62 -18.57 -12.53 1.48
C PRO A 62 -18.14 -11.09 1.27
N ALA A 63 -17.57 -10.43 2.28
CA ALA A 63 -17.06 -9.07 2.16
C ALA A 63 -15.95 -8.94 1.10
N LEU A 64 -15.05 -9.91 0.98
CA LEU A 64 -14.00 -9.90 -0.03
C LEU A 64 -14.55 -10.19 -1.45
N GLN A 65 -15.64 -10.96 -1.55
CA GLN A 65 -16.37 -11.12 -2.81
C GLN A 65 -17.02 -9.79 -3.23
N GLN A 66 -17.55 -9.04 -2.27
CA GLN A 66 -18.11 -7.72 -2.54
C GLN A 66 -17.03 -6.72 -2.97
N VAL A 67 -15.83 -6.73 -2.38
CA VAL A 67 -14.70 -5.91 -2.88
C VAL A 67 -14.34 -6.29 -4.32
N SER A 68 -14.30 -7.58 -4.68
CA SER A 68 -14.08 -8.01 -6.08
C SER A 68 -15.17 -7.47 -7.00
N LYS A 69 -16.44 -7.51 -6.58
CA LYS A 69 -17.54 -6.95 -7.34
C LYS A 69 -17.40 -5.44 -7.52
N ILE A 70 -17.01 -4.69 -6.46
CA ILE A 70 -16.74 -3.26 -6.55
C ILE A 70 -15.63 -2.98 -7.57
N ALA A 71 -14.55 -3.76 -7.58
CA ALA A 71 -13.44 -3.60 -8.52
C ALA A 71 -13.91 -3.80 -9.98
N THR A 72 -14.68 -4.85 -10.25
CA THR A 72 -15.19 -5.15 -11.61
C THR A 72 -16.20 -4.12 -12.07
N GLU A 73 -17.16 -3.72 -11.23
CA GLU A 73 -18.23 -2.76 -11.59
C GLU A 73 -17.68 -1.35 -11.84
N ASN A 74 -16.63 -0.94 -11.13
CA ASN A 74 -15.99 0.37 -11.33
C ASN A 74 -14.81 0.32 -12.32
N ALA A 75 -14.48 -0.85 -12.87
CA ALA A 75 -13.36 -1.07 -13.80
C ALA A 75 -12.01 -0.55 -13.26
N ILE A 76 -11.75 -0.70 -11.95
CA ILE A 76 -10.55 -0.24 -11.24
C ILE A 76 -9.96 -1.35 -10.36
N ASP A 77 -8.62 -1.45 -10.30
CA ASP A 77 -7.97 -2.35 -9.36
C ASP A 77 -8.01 -1.75 -7.94
N ILE A 78 -8.28 -2.57 -6.93
CA ILE A 78 -8.44 -2.13 -5.53
C ILE A 78 -7.40 -2.83 -4.65
N LEU A 79 -6.62 -2.04 -3.90
CA LEU A 79 -5.77 -2.49 -2.80
C LEU A 79 -6.45 -2.16 -1.47
N VAL A 80 -6.82 -3.17 -0.68
CA VAL A 80 -7.55 -3.01 0.58
C VAL A 80 -7.00 -3.91 1.68
N GLY A 81 -6.83 -3.36 2.89
CA GLY A 81 -6.29 -4.06 4.05
C GLY A 81 -7.36 -4.61 4.99
N PHE A 82 -7.09 -5.76 5.59
CA PHE A 82 -7.96 -6.38 6.59
C PHE A 82 -7.18 -7.28 7.55
N MET A 83 -7.74 -7.54 8.72
CA MET A 83 -7.29 -8.61 9.61
C MET A 83 -7.83 -9.94 9.05
N GLU A 84 -6.92 -10.86 8.74
CA GLU A 84 -7.25 -12.17 8.19
C GLU A 84 -7.30 -13.22 9.29
N LYS A 85 -8.30 -14.08 9.24
CA LYS A 85 -8.35 -15.35 9.97
C LYS A 85 -8.01 -16.50 9.03
N SER A 86 -6.97 -17.27 9.34
CA SER A 86 -6.51 -18.43 8.59
C SER A 86 -6.30 -19.59 9.56
N ASP A 87 -7.15 -20.60 9.51
CA ASP A 87 -7.16 -21.72 10.45
C ASP A 87 -7.06 -21.22 11.91
N ASP A 88 -5.97 -21.56 12.61
CA ASP A 88 -5.74 -21.17 14.00
C ASP A 88 -4.88 -19.90 14.15
N SER A 89 -4.65 -19.17 13.06
CA SER A 89 -3.78 -17.99 13.06
C SER A 89 -4.49 -16.75 12.51
N PHE A 90 -3.99 -15.58 12.93
CA PHE A 90 -4.42 -14.29 12.40
C PHE A 90 -3.27 -13.62 11.66
N HIS A 91 -3.58 -12.85 10.61
CA HIS A 91 -2.60 -12.09 9.84
C HIS A 91 -3.12 -10.67 9.58
N ILE A 92 -2.20 -9.74 9.38
CA ILE A 92 -2.51 -8.46 8.76
C ILE A 92 -2.27 -8.64 7.27
N THR A 93 -3.34 -8.54 6.49
CA THR A 93 -3.33 -8.86 5.05
C THR A 93 -3.79 -7.69 4.22
N HIS A 94 -3.15 -7.48 3.09
CA HIS A 94 -3.56 -6.52 2.08
C HIS A 94 -3.86 -7.25 0.78
N GLY A 95 -5.08 -7.13 0.28
CA GLY A 95 -5.53 -7.79 -0.94
C GLY A 95 -5.47 -6.86 -2.13
N LEU A 96 -5.04 -7.38 -3.28
CA LEU A 96 -5.24 -6.79 -4.60
C LEU A 96 -6.44 -7.47 -5.26
N PHE A 97 -7.48 -6.70 -5.52
CA PHE A 97 -8.69 -7.11 -6.21
C PHE A 97 -8.71 -6.42 -7.57
N ARG A 98 -8.54 -7.18 -8.64
CA ARG A 98 -8.46 -6.61 -9.99
C ARG A 98 -9.82 -6.48 -10.64
N LYS A 99 -9.93 -5.53 -11.55
CA LYS A 99 -11.14 -5.30 -12.35
C LYS A 99 -11.55 -6.48 -13.25
N ASP A 100 -10.63 -7.43 -13.49
CA ASP A 100 -10.90 -8.68 -14.21
C ASP A 100 -11.46 -9.80 -13.30
N GLY A 101 -11.65 -9.53 -12.01
CA GLY A 101 -12.15 -10.45 -11.00
C GLY A 101 -11.07 -11.32 -10.33
N THR A 102 -9.83 -11.27 -10.80
CA THR A 102 -8.72 -11.98 -10.14
C THR A 102 -8.26 -11.27 -8.87
N ARG A 103 -7.65 -12.00 -7.96
CA ARG A 103 -7.18 -11.45 -6.68
C ARG A 103 -5.92 -12.11 -6.18
N ASP A 104 -5.11 -11.32 -5.49
CA ASP A 104 -3.90 -11.75 -4.79
C ASP A 104 -3.87 -11.17 -3.38
N TYR A 105 -3.06 -11.77 -2.50
CA TYR A 105 -2.94 -11.36 -1.12
C TYR A 105 -1.48 -11.27 -0.71
N TYR A 106 -1.17 -10.23 0.09
CA TYR A 106 0.09 -10.04 0.77
C TYR A 106 -0.14 -10.01 2.27
N ARG A 107 0.47 -10.92 3.02
CA ARG A 107 0.49 -10.93 4.48
C ARG A 107 1.70 -10.17 4.98
N LYS A 108 1.51 -9.26 5.93
CA LYS A 108 2.58 -8.47 6.57
C LYS A 108 3.68 -9.39 7.11
N THR A 109 4.91 -9.18 6.67
CA THR A 109 6.06 -10.02 7.03
C THR A 109 6.76 -9.55 8.31
N HIS A 110 6.77 -8.24 8.56
CA HIS A 110 7.40 -7.63 9.73
C HIS A 110 6.33 -6.98 10.60
N LEU A 111 6.07 -7.60 11.73
CA LEU A 111 5.03 -7.17 12.67
C LEU A 111 5.58 -6.14 13.67
N GLY A 112 4.76 -5.13 13.98
CA GLY A 112 5.02 -4.23 15.10
C GLY A 112 4.95 -4.95 16.45
N GLN A 113 5.54 -4.35 17.49
CA GLN A 113 5.67 -5.02 18.79
C GLN A 113 4.34 -5.49 19.39
N ARG A 114 3.27 -4.70 19.24
CA ARG A 114 1.93 -5.09 19.70
C ARG A 114 1.26 -6.10 18.77
N GLU A 115 1.62 -6.12 17.51
CA GLU A 115 1.05 -7.04 16.52
C GLU A 115 1.55 -8.47 16.74
N LYS A 116 2.82 -8.63 17.16
CA LYS A 116 3.44 -9.95 17.41
C LYS A 116 2.73 -10.79 18.49
N THR A 117 1.93 -10.15 19.35
CA THR A 117 1.17 -10.86 20.39
C THR A 117 -0.12 -11.48 19.86
N VAL A 118 -0.54 -11.12 18.65
CA VAL A 118 -1.83 -11.52 18.07
C VAL A 118 -1.69 -12.14 16.69
N PHE A 119 -0.83 -11.55 15.85
CA PHE A 119 -0.71 -11.93 14.45
C PHE A 119 0.53 -12.77 14.18
N SER A 120 0.41 -13.66 13.21
CA SER A 120 1.51 -14.41 12.61
C SER A 120 2.04 -13.65 11.37
N PRO A 121 3.38 -13.59 11.18
CA PRO A 121 3.95 -12.91 10.02
C PRO A 121 3.71 -13.69 8.72
N GLY A 122 3.65 -12.96 7.61
CA GLY A 122 3.78 -13.52 6.26
C GLY A 122 5.19 -14.08 6.03
N LYS A 123 5.35 -14.90 4.99
CA LYS A 123 6.60 -15.62 4.71
C LYS A 123 7.32 -15.16 3.45
N GLU A 124 6.75 -14.23 2.69
CA GLU A 124 7.31 -13.83 1.41
C GLU A 124 7.04 -12.35 1.08
N LEU A 125 7.99 -11.72 0.40
CA LEU A 125 7.81 -10.45 -0.26
C LEU A 125 7.35 -10.69 -1.69
N LYS A 126 6.15 -10.22 -2.04
CA LYS A 126 5.53 -10.48 -3.34
C LYS A 126 5.66 -9.28 -4.29
N ILE A 127 5.88 -9.59 -5.58
CA ILE A 127 5.56 -8.66 -6.66
C ILE A 127 4.21 -9.07 -7.22
N LEU A 128 3.31 -8.12 -7.31
CA LEU A 128 1.99 -8.27 -7.89
C LEU A 128 1.92 -7.46 -9.19
N SER A 129 0.98 -7.80 -10.06
CA SER A 129 0.75 -7.04 -11.29
C SER A 129 -0.65 -6.48 -11.30
N LEU A 130 -0.80 -5.20 -11.59
CA LEU A 130 -2.08 -4.58 -11.90
C LEU A 130 -2.61 -5.13 -13.22
N THR A 131 -3.90 -4.95 -13.49
CA THR A 131 -4.52 -5.40 -14.75
C THR A 131 -3.87 -4.78 -16.00
N ASN A 132 -3.31 -3.59 -15.88
CA ASN A 132 -2.58 -2.92 -16.97
C ASN A 132 -1.12 -3.38 -17.12
N GLY A 133 -0.66 -4.34 -16.31
CA GLY A 133 0.70 -4.86 -16.37
C GLY A 133 1.71 -4.18 -15.44
N THR A 134 1.39 -3.04 -14.83
CA THR A 134 2.29 -2.34 -13.87
C THR A 134 2.63 -3.27 -12.70
N ARG A 135 3.91 -3.40 -12.41
CA ARG A 135 4.42 -4.27 -11.34
C ARG A 135 4.48 -3.49 -10.02
N ILE A 136 3.80 -4.00 -9.02
CA ILE A 136 3.70 -3.34 -7.72
C ILE A 136 4.25 -4.20 -6.59
N GLY A 137 4.75 -3.52 -5.54
CA GLY A 137 5.01 -4.11 -4.24
C GLY A 137 4.06 -3.55 -3.19
N ILE A 138 3.88 -4.29 -2.09
CA ILE A 138 3.15 -3.82 -0.90
C ILE A 138 4.11 -3.84 0.28
N GLN A 139 4.08 -2.79 1.10
CA GLN A 139 4.92 -2.62 2.27
C GLN A 139 4.10 -1.98 3.40
N LEU A 140 3.67 -2.80 4.38
CA LEU A 140 2.68 -2.38 5.37
C LEU A 140 3.33 -1.66 6.56
N CYS A 141 2.99 -0.39 6.74
CA CYS A 141 3.27 0.40 7.96
C CYS A 141 4.73 0.30 8.42
N VAL A 142 5.01 -0.44 9.50
CA VAL A 142 6.35 -0.61 10.09
C VAL A 142 7.37 -1.17 9.08
N GLU A 143 6.93 -1.92 8.09
CA GLU A 143 7.81 -2.46 7.05
C GLU A 143 8.56 -1.38 6.26
N THR A 144 8.01 -0.15 6.17
CA THR A 144 8.67 0.98 5.50
C THR A 144 9.93 1.45 6.20
N HIS A 145 10.14 1.05 7.46
CA HIS A 145 11.38 1.33 8.20
C HIS A 145 12.53 0.38 7.82
N TYR A 146 12.24 -0.73 7.12
CA TYR A 146 13.25 -1.69 6.67
C TYR A 146 13.60 -1.42 5.19
N PRO A 147 14.73 -0.73 4.91
CA PRO A 147 15.16 -0.41 3.54
C PRO A 147 15.33 -1.65 2.67
N GLU A 148 15.71 -2.77 3.27
CA GLU A 148 15.92 -4.06 2.62
C GLU A 148 14.65 -4.56 1.92
N ILE A 149 13.47 -4.30 2.50
CA ILE A 149 12.19 -4.69 1.90
C ILE A 149 11.96 -3.90 0.61
N THR A 150 12.08 -2.55 0.68
CA THR A 150 11.89 -1.69 -0.50
C THR A 150 12.89 -2.07 -1.60
N GLN A 151 14.14 -2.30 -1.23
CA GLN A 151 15.21 -2.68 -2.16
C GLN A 151 14.93 -4.05 -2.81
N THR A 152 14.49 -5.03 -2.01
CA THR A 152 14.13 -6.37 -2.52
C THR A 152 12.98 -6.28 -3.52
N LEU A 153 11.93 -5.49 -3.22
CA LEU A 153 10.81 -5.27 -4.13
C LEU A 153 11.28 -4.60 -5.43
N ALA A 154 12.12 -3.58 -5.35
CA ALA A 154 12.68 -2.89 -6.52
C ALA A 154 13.54 -3.82 -7.40
N LEU A 155 14.42 -4.62 -6.79
CA LEU A 155 15.24 -5.63 -7.49
C LEU A 155 14.40 -6.70 -8.18
N ARG A 156 13.27 -7.07 -7.58
CA ARG A 156 12.29 -7.98 -8.18
C ARG A 156 11.40 -7.30 -9.21
N GLY A 157 11.61 -6.01 -9.47
CA GLY A 157 11.00 -5.26 -10.56
C GLY A 157 9.76 -4.45 -10.19
N ALA A 158 9.47 -4.19 -8.91
CA ALA A 158 8.41 -3.26 -8.54
C ALA A 158 8.66 -1.88 -9.15
N GLU A 159 7.65 -1.29 -9.72
CA GLU A 159 7.64 0.06 -10.28
C GLU A 159 7.05 1.06 -9.30
N VAL A 160 6.02 0.60 -8.58
CA VAL A 160 5.35 1.33 -7.51
C VAL A 160 5.30 0.43 -6.27
N VAL A 161 5.66 0.96 -5.11
CA VAL A 161 5.42 0.30 -3.83
C VAL A 161 4.33 1.06 -3.08
N PHE A 162 3.21 0.38 -2.86
CA PHE A 162 2.14 0.89 -2.02
C PHE A 162 2.46 0.63 -0.55
N ALA A 163 2.38 1.68 0.25
CA ALA A 163 2.70 1.62 1.68
C ALA A 163 1.51 2.09 2.53
N PRO A 164 0.48 1.26 2.70
CA PRO A 164 -0.65 1.57 3.57
C PRO A 164 -0.28 1.44 5.05
N HIS A 165 -0.79 2.36 5.86
CA HIS A 165 -0.50 2.50 7.28
C HIS A 165 -1.77 2.53 8.14
N ALA A 166 -1.62 2.18 9.42
CA ALA A 166 -2.60 2.39 10.49
C ALA A 166 -1.92 2.99 11.72
N VAL A 167 -1.22 4.12 11.53
CA VAL A 167 -0.42 4.76 12.59
C VAL A 167 -1.24 5.79 13.34
N PRO A 168 -1.38 5.65 14.67
CA PRO A 168 -2.15 6.60 15.47
C PRO A 168 -1.45 7.95 15.62
N ARG A 169 -2.23 9.01 15.89
CA ARG A 169 -1.78 10.40 16.08
C ARG A 169 -0.68 10.53 17.13
N ILE A 170 -0.78 9.76 18.21
CA ILE A 170 0.21 9.76 19.30
C ILE A 170 1.61 9.37 18.83
N SER A 171 1.74 8.68 17.71
CA SER A 171 3.03 8.31 17.11
C SER A 171 3.68 9.45 16.32
N GLY A 172 3.12 10.65 16.38
CA GLY A 172 3.67 11.88 15.80
C GLY A 172 3.10 12.26 14.44
N ASN A 173 3.51 13.43 13.96
CA ASN A 173 3.05 14.01 12.70
C ASN A 173 3.60 13.22 11.50
N ARG A 174 2.70 12.73 10.63
CA ARG A 174 3.08 11.88 9.50
C ARG A 174 3.91 12.61 8.45
N GLU A 175 3.57 13.84 8.13
CA GLU A 175 4.35 14.66 7.19
C GLU A 175 5.81 14.76 7.60
N LYS A 176 6.05 15.19 8.87
CA LYS A 176 7.40 15.34 9.41
C LYS A 176 8.17 14.04 9.52
N ILE A 177 7.49 12.91 9.70
CA ILE A 177 8.13 11.60 9.85
C ILE A 177 8.41 10.99 8.48
N TRP A 178 7.42 10.97 7.59
CA TRP A 178 7.57 10.39 6.26
C TRP A 178 8.57 11.15 5.40
N SER A 179 8.63 12.49 5.53
CA SER A 179 9.61 13.31 4.81
C SER A 179 11.07 12.94 5.12
N LYS A 180 11.33 12.25 6.23
CA LYS A 180 12.70 11.82 6.60
C LYS A 180 13.18 10.60 5.83
N TYR A 181 12.29 9.71 5.39
CA TYR A 181 12.73 8.42 4.86
C TYR A 181 11.98 7.92 3.62
N ILE A 182 10.71 8.27 3.39
CA ILE A 182 9.99 7.82 2.20
C ILE A 182 10.62 8.32 0.90
N PRO A 183 11.02 9.61 0.78
CA PRO A 183 11.76 10.10 -0.38
C PRO A 183 13.07 9.32 -0.64
N ALA A 184 13.81 9.00 0.42
CA ALA A 184 15.03 8.19 0.31
C ALA A 184 14.74 6.78 -0.22
N ARG A 185 13.62 6.12 0.21
CA ARG A 185 13.21 4.82 -0.33
C ARG A 185 12.95 4.88 -1.83
N SER A 186 12.28 5.94 -2.30
CA SER A 186 12.06 6.16 -3.74
C SER A 186 13.37 6.41 -4.48
N TYR A 187 14.21 7.31 -3.95
CA TYR A 187 15.47 7.72 -4.57
C TYR A 187 16.44 6.57 -4.71
N ASP A 188 16.72 5.85 -3.64
CA ASP A 188 17.70 4.75 -3.63
C ASP A 188 17.29 3.58 -4.54
N ASN A 189 15.98 3.38 -4.71
CA ASN A 189 15.44 2.23 -5.43
C ASN A 189 14.86 2.57 -6.81
N ARG A 190 14.80 3.84 -7.18
CA ARG A 190 14.26 4.34 -8.46
C ARG A 190 12.85 3.83 -8.74
N ILE A 191 11.97 3.97 -7.75
CA ILE A 191 10.57 3.57 -7.79
C ILE A 191 9.68 4.69 -7.28
N TYR A 192 8.38 4.56 -7.54
CA TYR A 192 7.40 5.35 -6.81
C TYR A 192 7.08 4.71 -5.47
N MET A 193 6.94 5.53 -4.41
CA MET A 193 6.34 5.11 -3.14
C MET A 193 5.00 5.82 -2.98
N ALA A 194 3.94 5.07 -2.68
CA ALA A 194 2.58 5.59 -2.51
C ALA A 194 2.05 5.21 -1.13
N CYS A 195 2.07 6.16 -0.21
CA CYS A 195 1.70 5.98 1.20
C CYS A 195 0.30 6.51 1.48
N CYS A 196 -0.47 5.83 2.31
CA CYS A 196 -1.70 6.33 2.92
C CYS A 196 -1.83 5.85 4.36
N ASN A 197 -2.57 6.59 5.18
CA ASN A 197 -2.79 6.24 6.58
C ASN A 197 -4.27 6.34 6.93
N LEU A 198 -4.71 5.55 7.91
CA LEU A 198 -6.02 5.73 8.50
C LEU A 198 -6.17 7.16 9.05
N TRP A 199 -7.38 7.70 8.90
CA TRP A 199 -7.76 8.99 9.43
C TRP A 199 -9.07 8.86 10.23
N ASP A 200 -9.12 9.50 11.36
CA ASP A 200 -10.33 9.83 12.09
C ASP A 200 -10.08 11.06 12.99
N HIS A 201 -11.13 11.62 13.56
CA HIS A 201 -11.00 12.82 14.40
C HIS A 201 -10.24 12.57 15.72
N ALA A 202 -10.11 11.33 16.17
CA ALA A 202 -9.61 11.02 17.52
C ALA A 202 -8.28 10.26 17.49
N ARG A 203 -8.21 9.15 16.78
CA ARG A 203 -7.14 8.15 16.92
C ARG A 203 -6.08 8.23 15.81
N PHE A 204 -6.50 8.42 14.56
CA PHE A 204 -5.61 8.38 13.40
C PHE A 204 -5.49 9.74 12.73
N GLY A 205 -4.28 10.13 12.36
CA GLY A 205 -3.98 11.48 11.84
C GLY A 205 -4.03 11.61 10.32
N GLY A 206 -4.35 10.54 9.58
CA GLY A 206 -4.32 10.58 8.12
C GLY A 206 -2.90 10.68 7.56
N GLY A 207 -2.83 11.16 6.34
CA GLY A 207 -1.65 11.35 5.52
C GLY A 207 -1.71 10.53 4.24
N CYS A 208 -1.54 11.22 3.12
CA CYS A 208 -1.27 10.63 1.81
C CYS A 208 0.01 11.26 1.25
N LEU A 209 0.91 10.44 0.72
CA LEU A 209 2.17 10.89 0.14
C LEU A 209 2.55 9.99 -1.03
N VAL A 210 2.82 10.59 -2.19
CA VAL A 210 3.44 9.89 -3.32
C VAL A 210 4.78 10.57 -3.62
N THR A 211 5.85 9.76 -3.67
CA THR A 211 7.20 10.22 -4.06
C THR A 211 7.64 9.54 -5.35
N ASP A 212 8.37 10.27 -6.18
CA ASP A 212 8.83 9.83 -7.49
C ASP A 212 10.22 9.12 -7.43
N PRO A 213 10.71 8.49 -8.51
CA PRO A 213 12.02 7.84 -8.58
C PRO A 213 13.24 8.76 -8.36
N ARG A 214 13.03 10.09 -8.30
CA ARG A 214 14.06 11.07 -7.94
C ARG A 214 14.05 11.42 -6.46
N GLY A 215 13.10 10.85 -5.71
CA GLY A 215 12.90 11.17 -4.30
C GLY A 215 12.12 12.47 -4.07
N GLU A 216 11.52 13.02 -5.12
CA GLU A 216 10.71 14.24 -5.02
C GLU A 216 9.26 13.89 -4.61
N VAL A 217 8.61 14.82 -3.93
CA VAL A 217 7.18 14.70 -3.60
C VAL A 217 6.38 14.99 -4.86
N ALA A 218 5.81 13.94 -5.46
CA ALA A 218 4.95 14.06 -6.62
C ALA A 218 3.55 14.55 -6.24
N SER A 219 3.01 14.10 -5.10
CA SER A 219 1.72 14.56 -4.58
C SER A 219 1.61 14.24 -3.09
N ALA A 220 0.94 15.10 -2.31
CA ALA A 220 0.73 14.87 -0.89
C ALA A 220 -0.55 15.54 -0.37
N CYS A 221 -1.13 14.98 0.70
CA CYS A 221 -2.18 15.59 1.50
C CYS A 221 -2.02 15.15 2.95
N PHE A 222 -1.88 16.11 3.86
CA PHE A 222 -1.79 15.88 5.31
C PHE A 222 -2.86 16.68 6.07
N ASP A 223 -3.90 17.13 5.37
CA ASP A 223 -5.03 17.80 5.97
C ASP A 223 -5.78 16.88 6.94
N ASP A 224 -6.32 17.42 8.01
CA ASP A 224 -7.09 16.68 9.01
C ASP A 224 -8.54 16.44 8.55
N LYS A 225 -8.69 15.73 7.44
CA LYS A 225 -9.98 15.35 6.83
C LYS A 225 -9.84 14.08 6.00
N ALA A 226 -10.96 13.40 5.72
CA ALA A 226 -11.01 12.34 4.73
C ALA A 226 -10.63 12.87 3.33
N PHE A 227 -9.79 12.15 2.60
CA PHE A 227 -9.27 12.64 1.31
C PHE A 227 -8.88 11.51 0.36
N LEU A 228 -9.14 11.72 -0.92
CA LEU A 228 -8.65 10.91 -2.04
C LEU A 228 -7.56 11.69 -2.78
N LEU A 229 -6.31 11.25 -2.66
CA LEU A 229 -5.19 11.79 -3.41
C LEU A 229 -5.03 11.03 -4.72
N VAL A 230 -4.98 11.73 -5.84
CA VAL A 230 -4.68 11.18 -7.17
C VAL A 230 -3.32 11.67 -7.62
N CYS A 231 -2.50 10.77 -8.17
CA CYS A 231 -1.18 11.08 -8.68
C CYS A 231 -0.95 10.38 -10.03
N GLU A 232 -0.31 11.07 -10.96
CA GLU A 232 0.16 10.49 -12.22
C GLU A 232 1.54 9.86 -12.03
N ILE A 233 1.71 8.65 -12.58
CA ILE A 233 2.95 7.89 -12.57
C ILE A 233 3.55 7.93 -13.97
N ASP A 234 4.77 8.41 -14.06
CA ASP A 234 5.55 8.41 -15.30
C ASP A 234 6.33 7.10 -15.43
N GLU A 235 5.80 6.16 -16.20
CA GLU A 235 6.40 4.85 -16.44
C GLU A 235 7.71 4.99 -17.26
N ASP A 236 7.81 5.99 -18.14
CA ASP A 236 9.01 6.25 -18.93
C ASP A 236 10.16 6.73 -18.02
N LEU A 237 9.84 7.48 -16.97
CA LEU A 237 10.84 7.85 -15.96
C LEU A 237 11.43 6.62 -15.29
N ILE A 238 10.60 5.65 -14.87
CA ILE A 238 11.06 4.39 -14.26
C ILE A 238 11.91 3.61 -15.27
N ALA A 239 11.40 3.42 -16.48
CA ALA A 239 12.10 2.71 -17.56
C ALA A 239 13.46 3.36 -17.87
N SER A 240 13.57 4.69 -17.81
CA SER A 240 14.81 5.42 -18.08
C SER A 240 15.95 5.06 -17.13
N PHE A 241 15.66 4.67 -15.88
CA PHE A 241 16.66 4.21 -14.91
C PHE A 241 17.03 2.74 -15.11
N ARG A 242 16.12 1.91 -15.64
CA ARG A 242 16.28 0.45 -15.71
C ARG A 242 16.77 -0.06 -17.05
N THR A 243 16.63 0.72 -18.14
CA THR A 243 17.04 0.33 -19.49
C THR A 243 18.53 0.52 -19.66
N LEU A 244 19.27 -0.58 -19.88
CA LEU A 244 20.71 -0.55 -20.16
C LEU A 244 21.00 0.34 -21.37
N GLY A 245 22.07 1.14 -21.26
CA GLY A 245 22.47 2.10 -22.31
C GLY A 245 21.80 3.48 -22.19
N ASN A 246 20.80 3.65 -21.36
CA ASN A 246 20.28 4.97 -21.00
C ASN A 246 21.27 5.65 -20.04
N LYS A 247 21.52 6.97 -20.20
CA LYS A 247 22.41 7.73 -19.30
C LYS A 247 21.98 7.65 -17.83
N ARG A 248 20.67 7.50 -17.57
CA ARG A 248 20.13 7.37 -16.20
C ARG A 248 20.30 5.96 -15.61
N SER A 249 20.52 4.92 -16.43
CA SER A 249 20.68 3.55 -15.91
C SER A 249 21.91 3.38 -15.01
N ALA A 250 22.94 4.22 -15.18
CA ALA A 250 24.08 4.28 -14.26
C ALA A 250 23.69 4.64 -12.82
N HIS A 251 22.50 5.17 -12.60
CA HIS A 251 21.98 5.56 -11.27
C HIS A 251 20.93 4.57 -10.74
N PHE A 252 20.81 3.38 -11.32
CA PHE A 252 20.00 2.31 -10.73
C PHE A 252 20.82 1.58 -9.66
N TYR A 253 20.95 2.20 -8.51
CA TYR A 253 21.81 1.75 -7.40
C TYR A 253 21.55 0.32 -6.91
N PRO A 254 20.31 -0.22 -6.92
CA PRO A 254 20.07 -1.60 -6.50
C PRO A 254 20.88 -2.64 -7.30
N SER A 255 21.15 -2.40 -8.58
CA SER A 255 21.95 -3.29 -9.44
C SER A 255 23.47 -3.23 -9.18
N LEU A 256 23.93 -2.21 -8.45
CA LEU A 256 25.35 -1.99 -8.13
C LEU A 256 25.75 -2.59 -6.77
N ARG A 257 24.82 -3.25 -6.07
CA ARG A 257 25.08 -3.87 -4.76
C ARG A 257 26.15 -4.99 -4.89
N ARG A 258 26.81 -5.19 -3.76
CA ARG A 258 27.71 -6.30 -3.53
C ARG A 258 27.12 -7.20 -2.42
N PRO A 259 26.15 -8.08 -2.72
CA PRO A 259 25.45 -8.89 -1.72
C PRO A 259 26.38 -9.68 -0.83
N GLU A 260 27.49 -10.16 -1.39
CA GLU A 260 28.54 -10.92 -0.66
C GLU A 260 29.17 -10.18 0.51
N LEU A 261 28.91 -8.87 0.65
CA LEU A 261 29.40 -8.06 1.80
C LEU A 261 28.34 -7.89 2.90
N TYR A 262 27.10 -8.31 2.68
CA TYR A 262 25.95 -8.02 3.57
C TYR A 262 25.29 -9.28 4.14
N GLU A 263 25.61 -10.45 3.57
CA GLU A 263 25.07 -11.77 3.93
C GLU A 263 26.06 -12.60 4.72
#